data_09a96be42d543f785b880ac29b51f4a6
#
_entry.id   09a96be42d543f785b880ac29b51f4a6
#
_cell.length_a   1.000
_cell.length_b   1.000
_cell.length_c   1.000
_cell.angle_alpha   90.00
_cell.angle_beta   90.00
_cell.angle_gamma   90.00
#
_symmetry.space_group_name_H-M   'P 1'
#
loop_
_entity.id
_entity.type
_entity.pdbx_description
1 polymer ?
#
loop_
_entity_poly.entity_id
_entity_poly.type
_entity_poly.pdbx_seq_one_letter_code
_entity_poly.pdbx_strand_id
1 'polypeptide(L)'
;MIFPGSIKQSDFQIKISLAFVFVLLNVFVYLFSNISFENWPAKNDYQEIENKGFNLALSQMYLQTLDSFQKKSIQHLDVNKLAQVAIKDQFFWSKSAYFPFSGDSVQISSVKAVLSQLKSGYQNSVQHQLGLGPNPTSPWAWVTYQFTHFSVMHLLSNLIFIFMTVSYLEKKISPFWIATVYLIGGIGGGIGFLFFSESSDLSVIGASGSVCALLSFIVVIKKNTLMPWTYFIAPIPNGYGEIYLPAFLIFPIYLIADFTSLLLEPAGIETSVAHSAHIGGTITGLGLGVLFLLQDFFRREAASHGVFSDDDGFNELP
;
A
#
# COMPACT_ATOMS: atom_id res chain seq x y z
N MET A 1 0.47 -17.98 -6.95
CA MET A 1 1.12 -16.69 -6.76
C MET A 1 2.41 -16.69 -7.55
N ILE A 2 2.75 -15.58 -8.18
CA ILE A 2 3.99 -15.39 -8.97
C ILE A 2 4.66 -14.14 -8.45
N PHE A 3 5.95 -14.22 -8.14
CA PHE A 3 6.71 -13.13 -7.57
C PHE A 3 8.00 -12.90 -8.36
N PRO A 4 8.42 -11.64 -8.57
CA PRO A 4 9.72 -11.35 -9.16
C PRO A 4 10.85 -11.73 -8.19
N GLY A 5 11.85 -12.45 -8.68
CA GLY A 5 13.02 -12.85 -7.89
C GLY A 5 13.17 -14.37 -7.76
N SER A 6 14.37 -14.80 -7.42
CA SER A 6 14.73 -16.21 -7.21
C SER A 6 14.85 -16.52 -5.72
N ILE A 7 14.26 -17.66 -5.30
CA ILE A 7 14.46 -18.19 -3.95
C ILE A 7 15.72 -19.07 -3.88
N LYS A 8 16.26 -19.48 -5.03
CA LYS A 8 17.45 -20.34 -5.05
C LYS A 8 18.70 -19.57 -4.69
N GLN A 9 19.33 -20.04 -3.62
CA GLN A 9 20.69 -19.79 -3.19
C GLN A 9 21.05 -18.36 -2.83
N SER A 10 20.86 -18.03 -1.57
CA SER A 10 21.73 -17.07 -0.91
C SER A 10 22.92 -17.85 -0.33
N ASP A 11 24.13 -17.56 -0.77
CA ASP A 11 25.31 -17.80 0.06
C ASP A 11 25.06 -17.06 1.36
N PHE A 12 24.91 -17.80 2.44
CA PHE A 12 24.52 -17.29 3.76
C PHE A 12 25.76 -16.58 4.37
N GLN A 13 26.15 -15.47 3.76
CA GLN A 13 26.97 -14.50 4.45
C GLN A 13 26.02 -13.64 5.27
N ILE A 14 26.28 -13.53 6.59
CA ILE A 14 25.55 -12.64 7.51
C ILE A 14 25.94 -11.18 7.16
N LYS A 15 25.60 -10.74 5.96
CA LYS A 15 25.39 -9.33 5.67
C LYS A 15 23.95 -9.04 6.07
N ILE A 16 23.77 -8.06 6.97
CA ILE A 16 22.41 -7.58 7.31
C ILE A 16 21.76 -7.16 5.99
N SER A 17 20.87 -8.00 5.48
CA SER A 17 20.15 -7.73 4.24
C SER A 17 19.21 -6.53 4.46
N LEU A 18 19.24 -5.56 3.59
CA LEU A 18 18.33 -4.41 3.63
C LEU A 18 16.87 -4.85 3.51
N ALA A 19 16.61 -5.97 2.80
CA ALA A 19 15.30 -6.60 2.76
C ALA A 19 14.80 -6.96 4.16
N PHE A 20 15.65 -7.57 4.99
CA PHE A 20 15.30 -7.86 6.39
C PHE A 20 15.09 -6.59 7.20
N VAL A 21 15.91 -5.56 7.00
CA VAL A 21 15.74 -4.27 7.69
C VAL A 21 14.38 -3.67 7.40
N PHE A 22 13.97 -3.61 6.12
CA PHE A 22 12.65 -3.09 5.76
C PHE A 22 11.51 -3.97 6.27
N VAL A 23 11.65 -5.29 6.20
CA VAL A 23 10.66 -6.23 6.76
C VAL A 23 10.49 -6.01 8.26
N LEU A 24 11.60 -6.01 9.02
CA LEU A 24 11.55 -5.82 10.47
C LEU A 24 10.99 -4.45 10.86
N LEU A 25 11.34 -3.39 10.13
CA LEU A 25 10.82 -2.05 10.41
C LEU A 25 9.31 -1.98 10.17
N ASN A 26 8.81 -2.54 9.09
CA ASN A 26 7.36 -2.61 8.81
C ASN A 26 6.62 -3.43 9.88
N VAL A 27 7.16 -4.59 10.27
CA VAL A 27 6.58 -5.42 11.35
C VAL A 27 6.58 -4.67 12.67
N PHE A 28 7.71 -4.02 13.02
CA PHE A 28 7.82 -3.26 14.27
C PHE A 28 6.79 -2.12 14.34
N VAL A 29 6.71 -1.30 13.29
CA VAL A 29 5.74 -0.18 13.24
C VAL A 29 4.31 -0.71 13.28
N TYR A 30 4.03 -1.81 12.58
CA TYR A 30 2.71 -2.45 12.62
C TYR A 30 2.35 -2.92 14.05
N LEU A 31 3.23 -3.63 14.72
CA LEU A 31 2.99 -4.10 16.09
C LEU A 31 2.83 -2.91 17.05
N PHE A 32 3.70 -1.90 16.95
CA PHE A 32 3.62 -0.69 17.77
C PHE A 32 2.30 0.05 17.57
N SER A 33 1.87 0.25 16.33
CA SER A 33 0.62 0.95 16.02
C SER A 33 -0.62 0.15 16.46
N ASN A 34 -0.58 -1.19 16.41
CA ASN A 34 -1.70 -2.04 16.80
C ASN A 34 -1.81 -2.26 18.32
N ILE A 35 -0.71 -2.32 19.06
CA ILE A 35 -0.78 -2.37 20.55
C ILE A 35 -1.55 -1.15 21.08
N SER A 36 -1.38 0.00 20.45
CA SER A 36 -2.12 1.21 20.81
C SER A 36 -3.55 1.22 20.26
N PHE A 37 -3.89 0.32 19.34
CA PHE A 37 -5.17 0.25 18.62
C PHE A 37 -6.12 -0.85 19.16
N GLU A 38 -5.65 -1.73 20.04
CA GLU A 38 -6.48 -2.82 20.61
C GLU A 38 -7.77 -2.32 21.32
N ASN A 39 -7.85 -1.02 21.58
CA ASN A 39 -9.01 -0.39 22.22
C ASN A 39 -9.91 0.39 21.24
N TRP A 40 -9.69 0.28 19.90
CA TRP A 40 -10.52 1.05 18.98
C TRP A 40 -10.99 0.23 17.75
N PRO A 41 -12.27 0.28 17.39
CA PRO A 41 -13.35 0.72 18.28
C PRO A 41 -13.50 -0.29 19.41
N ALA A 42 -13.69 0.23 20.62
CA ALA A 42 -13.87 -0.65 21.78
C ALA A 42 -14.95 -1.69 21.47
N LYS A 43 -14.69 -2.95 21.81
CA LYS A 43 -15.61 -4.07 21.58
C LYS A 43 -17.03 -3.80 22.12
N ASN A 44 -17.10 -2.88 23.09
CA ASN A 44 -18.33 -2.40 23.69
C ASN A 44 -19.12 -1.40 22.82
N ASP A 45 -18.44 -0.63 21.95
CA ASP A 45 -19.11 0.33 21.07
C ASP A 45 -19.86 -0.40 19.93
N TYR A 46 -19.48 -1.65 19.62
CA TYR A 46 -20.22 -2.51 18.69
C TYR A 46 -21.44 -3.20 19.35
N GLN A 47 -21.51 -3.33 20.68
CA GLN A 47 -22.67 -3.97 21.34
C GLN A 47 -23.94 -3.09 21.27
N GLU A 48 -23.78 -1.76 21.19
CA GLU A 48 -24.92 -0.88 20.87
C GLU A 48 -25.40 -1.01 19.42
N ILE A 49 -24.54 -1.52 18.52
CA ILE A 49 -24.77 -1.67 17.09
C ILE A 49 -25.57 -2.95 16.76
N GLU A 50 -25.73 -3.90 17.68
CA GLU A 50 -26.56 -5.11 17.46
C GLU A 50 -28.08 -4.81 17.42
N ASN A 51 -28.48 -3.55 17.61
CA ASN A 51 -29.88 -3.17 17.46
C ASN A 51 -30.29 -3.17 15.98
N LYS A 52 -31.24 -4.05 15.61
CA LYS A 52 -31.75 -4.18 14.24
C LYS A 52 -32.21 -2.85 13.64
N GLY A 53 -32.75 -1.95 14.47
CA GLY A 53 -33.19 -0.62 14.02
C GLY A 53 -32.02 0.29 13.63
N PHE A 54 -30.93 0.26 14.38
CA PHE A 54 -29.72 1.02 14.08
C PHE A 54 -29.06 0.51 12.79
N ASN A 55 -28.89 -0.80 12.64
CA ASN A 55 -28.29 -1.40 11.44
C ASN A 55 -29.09 -1.06 10.18
N LEU A 56 -30.42 -1.03 10.28
CA LEU A 56 -31.28 -0.65 9.18
C LEU A 56 -31.09 0.83 8.81
N ALA A 57 -31.11 1.73 9.78
CA ALA A 57 -30.89 3.15 9.56
C ALA A 57 -29.50 3.44 8.97
N LEU A 58 -28.44 2.83 9.53
CA LEU A 58 -27.09 2.94 9.04
C LEU A 58 -26.96 2.47 7.59
N SER A 59 -27.53 1.30 7.26
CA SER A 59 -27.53 0.75 5.91
C SER A 59 -28.27 1.64 4.92
N GLN A 60 -29.43 2.17 5.31
CA GLN A 60 -30.20 3.10 4.49
C GLN A 60 -29.46 4.41 4.24
N MET A 61 -28.81 4.97 5.27
CA MET A 61 -27.99 6.17 5.13
C MET A 61 -26.78 5.90 4.22
N TYR A 62 -26.12 4.76 4.39
CA TYR A 62 -25.00 4.37 3.55
C TYR A 62 -25.39 4.30 2.08
N LEU A 63 -26.48 3.59 1.77
CA LEU A 63 -26.99 3.49 0.40
C LEU A 63 -27.34 4.85 -0.24
N GLN A 64 -27.75 5.85 0.54
CA GLN A 64 -28.02 7.19 0.01
C GLN A 64 -26.75 7.90 -0.49
N THR A 65 -25.58 7.57 0.07
CA THR A 65 -24.31 8.20 -0.28
C THR A 65 -23.61 7.58 -1.49
N LEU A 66 -24.05 6.41 -1.94
CA LEU A 66 -23.43 5.62 -3.00
C LEU A 66 -24.02 5.95 -4.38
N ASP A 67 -23.19 5.84 -5.41
CA ASP A 67 -23.62 5.91 -6.80
C ASP A 67 -24.31 4.61 -7.27
N SER A 68 -24.79 4.60 -8.52
CA SER A 68 -25.53 3.46 -9.08
C SER A 68 -24.69 2.20 -9.24
N PHE A 69 -23.41 2.34 -9.55
CA PHE A 69 -22.49 1.22 -9.72
C PHE A 69 -22.15 0.59 -8.36
N GLN A 70 -21.81 1.42 -7.37
CA GLN A 70 -21.55 1.02 -6.01
C GLN A 70 -22.76 0.30 -5.39
N LYS A 71 -23.97 0.86 -5.55
CA LYS A 71 -25.20 0.20 -5.09
C LYS A 71 -25.37 -1.20 -5.66
N LYS A 72 -25.10 -1.36 -6.96
CA LYS A 72 -25.25 -2.65 -7.64
C LYS A 72 -24.26 -3.70 -7.10
N SER A 73 -23.05 -3.30 -6.73
CA SER A 73 -22.04 -4.23 -6.21
C SER A 73 -22.36 -4.80 -4.84
N ILE A 74 -23.14 -4.07 -4.01
CA ILE A 74 -23.48 -4.46 -2.64
C ILE A 74 -24.93 -4.85 -2.43
N GLN A 75 -25.77 -4.81 -3.47
CA GLN A 75 -27.22 -5.11 -3.39
C GLN A 75 -27.53 -6.54 -2.89
N HIS A 76 -26.57 -7.46 -2.97
CA HIS A 76 -26.69 -8.84 -2.50
C HIS A 76 -26.42 -9.00 -1.00
N LEU A 77 -25.95 -7.95 -0.32
CA LEU A 77 -25.65 -7.99 1.10
C LEU A 77 -26.94 -7.80 1.92
N ASP A 78 -27.07 -8.59 2.99
CA ASP A 78 -28.11 -8.34 3.99
C ASP A 78 -27.80 -7.08 4.81
N VAL A 79 -28.83 -6.58 5.53
CA VAL A 79 -28.75 -5.33 6.30
C VAL A 79 -27.57 -5.33 7.30
N ASN A 80 -27.31 -6.45 7.96
CA ASN A 80 -26.24 -6.51 8.97
C ASN A 80 -24.84 -6.46 8.31
N LYS A 81 -24.65 -7.17 7.19
CA LYS A 81 -23.41 -7.09 6.44
C LYS A 81 -23.20 -5.72 5.83
N LEU A 82 -24.26 -5.10 5.32
CA LEU A 82 -24.21 -3.75 4.78
C LEU A 82 -23.84 -2.73 5.86
N ALA A 83 -24.40 -2.85 7.07
CA ALA A 83 -24.05 -2.03 8.20
C ALA A 83 -22.56 -2.20 8.61
N GLN A 84 -22.05 -3.44 8.57
CA GLN A 84 -20.63 -3.71 8.83
C GLN A 84 -19.71 -3.07 7.78
N VAL A 85 -20.11 -3.05 6.51
CA VAL A 85 -19.40 -2.33 5.45
C VAL A 85 -19.42 -0.83 5.73
N ALA A 86 -20.59 -0.27 6.00
CA ALA A 86 -20.77 1.16 6.26
C ALA A 86 -19.94 1.66 7.44
N ILE A 87 -19.84 0.87 8.51
CA ILE A 87 -19.02 1.21 9.69
C ILE A 87 -17.53 1.25 9.38
N LYS A 88 -17.06 0.43 8.45
CA LYS A 88 -15.65 0.41 8.06
C LYS A 88 -15.30 1.47 7.01
N ASP A 89 -16.30 2.06 6.39
CA ASP A 89 -16.11 3.07 5.34
C ASP A 89 -15.84 4.46 5.92
N GLN A 90 -14.58 4.84 5.95
CA GLN A 90 -14.12 6.12 6.49
C GLN A 90 -14.62 7.34 5.67
N PHE A 91 -14.86 7.17 4.37
CA PHE A 91 -15.47 8.24 3.56
C PHE A 91 -16.91 8.47 3.94
N PHE A 92 -17.64 7.41 4.22
CA PHE A 92 -18.99 7.52 4.72
C PHE A 92 -19.00 8.29 6.05
N TRP A 93 -18.04 8.05 6.96
CA TRP A 93 -17.96 8.83 8.19
C TRP A 93 -17.82 10.34 7.92
N SER A 94 -16.90 10.70 7.03
CA SER A 94 -16.68 12.10 6.67
C SER A 94 -17.87 12.70 5.94
N LYS A 95 -18.41 12.00 4.95
CA LYS A 95 -19.55 12.41 4.14
C LYS A 95 -20.83 12.55 4.97
N SER A 96 -21.02 11.68 5.95
CA SER A 96 -22.22 11.66 6.80
C SER A 96 -22.45 12.96 7.57
N ALA A 97 -21.40 13.73 7.87
CA ALA A 97 -21.52 14.99 8.62
C ALA A 97 -22.37 16.03 7.86
N TYR A 98 -22.21 16.13 6.55
CA TYR A 98 -22.83 17.18 5.73
C TYR A 98 -23.87 16.66 4.70
N PHE A 99 -23.95 15.34 4.51
CA PHE A 99 -24.89 14.78 3.53
C PHE A 99 -26.35 14.97 4.00
N PRO A 100 -27.25 15.41 3.08
CA PRO A 100 -28.68 15.65 3.39
C PRO A 100 -29.47 14.33 3.33
N PHE A 101 -29.40 13.53 4.40
CA PHE A 101 -30.13 12.27 4.47
C PHE A 101 -31.64 12.45 4.55
N SER A 102 -32.35 11.56 3.88
CA SER A 102 -33.79 11.41 3.98
C SER A 102 -34.16 10.27 4.92
N GLY A 103 -35.14 10.47 5.82
CA GLY A 103 -35.58 9.46 6.77
C GLY A 103 -35.94 10.03 8.14
N ASP A 104 -36.04 9.15 9.13
CA ASP A 104 -36.31 9.52 10.52
C ASP A 104 -35.17 10.35 11.12
N SER A 105 -35.47 11.57 11.54
CA SER A 105 -34.48 12.52 12.07
C SER A 105 -33.78 12.03 13.35
N VAL A 106 -34.49 11.26 14.18
CA VAL A 106 -33.93 10.71 15.44
C VAL A 106 -32.92 9.60 15.10
N GLN A 107 -33.26 8.70 14.19
CA GLN A 107 -32.36 7.64 13.74
C GLN A 107 -31.15 8.21 13.01
N ILE A 108 -31.32 9.19 12.13
CA ILE A 108 -30.23 9.89 11.45
C ILE A 108 -29.29 10.54 12.46
N SER A 109 -29.81 11.21 13.47
CA SER A 109 -28.99 11.86 14.50
C SER A 109 -28.21 10.84 15.33
N SER A 110 -28.82 9.71 15.68
CA SER A 110 -28.17 8.61 16.41
C SER A 110 -27.02 8.02 15.60
N VAL A 111 -27.25 7.70 14.31
CA VAL A 111 -26.22 7.19 13.42
C VAL A 111 -25.07 8.20 13.23
N LYS A 112 -25.40 9.47 13.01
CA LYS A 112 -24.36 10.53 12.88
C LYS A 112 -23.51 10.65 14.15
N ALA A 113 -24.10 10.53 15.34
CA ALA A 113 -23.37 10.57 16.59
C ALA A 113 -22.35 9.42 16.69
N VAL A 114 -22.76 8.19 16.37
CA VAL A 114 -21.85 7.03 16.34
C VAL A 114 -20.73 7.21 15.31
N LEU A 115 -21.08 7.61 14.07
CA LEU A 115 -20.06 7.84 13.02
C LEU A 115 -19.07 8.95 13.41
N SER A 116 -19.53 9.98 14.11
CA SER A 116 -18.68 11.05 14.64
C SER A 116 -17.71 10.54 15.72
N GLN A 117 -18.17 9.66 16.61
CA GLN A 117 -17.30 9.00 17.61
C GLN A 117 -16.27 8.10 16.93
N LEU A 118 -16.68 7.30 15.94
CA LEU A 118 -15.77 6.47 15.16
C LEU A 118 -14.71 7.32 14.47
N LYS A 119 -15.10 8.40 13.80
CA LYS A 119 -14.19 9.34 13.17
C LYS A 119 -13.20 9.95 14.17
N SER A 120 -13.69 10.42 15.31
CA SER A 120 -12.82 11.00 16.36
C SER A 120 -11.84 9.96 16.91
N GLY A 121 -12.29 8.74 17.16
CA GLY A 121 -11.42 7.63 17.57
C GLY A 121 -10.32 7.35 16.54
N TYR A 122 -10.68 7.29 15.26
CA TYR A 122 -9.71 7.11 14.17
C TYR A 122 -8.68 8.25 14.13
N GLN A 123 -9.11 9.50 14.19
CA GLN A 123 -8.22 10.67 14.20
C GLN A 123 -7.24 10.68 15.36
N ASN A 124 -7.62 10.10 16.50
CA ASN A 124 -6.75 9.93 17.67
C ASN A 124 -5.89 8.66 17.63
N SER A 125 -6.08 7.79 16.63
CA SER A 125 -5.31 6.57 16.50
C SER A 125 -3.87 6.81 16.08
N VAL A 126 -2.95 5.95 16.51
CA VAL A 126 -1.55 5.98 16.09
C VAL A 126 -1.43 5.81 14.57
N GLN A 127 -2.28 4.99 13.95
CA GLN A 127 -2.27 4.80 12.50
C GLN A 127 -2.60 6.09 11.76
N HIS A 128 -3.57 6.88 12.22
CA HIS A 128 -3.87 8.18 11.63
C HIS A 128 -2.72 9.18 11.83
N GLN A 129 -2.11 9.19 13.03
CA GLN A 129 -0.99 10.08 13.34
C GLN A 129 0.27 9.78 12.53
N LEU A 130 0.54 8.50 12.22
CA LEU A 130 1.65 8.05 11.38
C LEU A 130 1.30 8.08 9.89
N GLY A 131 0.02 8.14 9.54
CA GLY A 131 -0.49 8.20 8.17
C GLY A 131 -0.29 9.56 7.53
N LEU A 132 -0.29 9.61 6.20
CA LEU A 132 -0.19 10.83 5.43
C LEU A 132 -1.58 11.25 4.94
N GLY A 133 -2.10 12.34 5.48
CA GLY A 133 -3.33 12.99 5.03
C GLY A 133 -3.08 14.39 4.46
N PRO A 134 -4.11 15.05 3.91
CA PRO A 134 -4.01 16.43 3.40
C PRO A 134 -3.56 17.44 4.46
N ASN A 135 -3.87 17.16 5.73
CA ASN A 135 -3.40 17.94 6.88
C ASN A 135 -2.60 17.00 7.82
N PRO A 136 -1.36 16.65 7.45
CA PRO A 136 -0.58 15.71 8.24
C PRO A 136 -0.28 16.27 9.63
N THR A 137 -0.43 15.45 10.66
CA THR A 137 -0.17 15.81 12.06
C THR A 137 1.30 16.10 12.31
N SER A 138 2.19 15.59 11.45
CA SER A 138 3.65 15.75 11.55
C SER A 138 4.30 15.73 10.17
N PRO A 139 5.41 16.48 9.95
CA PRO A 139 6.22 16.35 8.74
C PRO A 139 6.77 14.93 8.52
N TRP A 140 6.95 14.15 9.59
CA TRP A 140 7.40 12.76 9.51
C TRP A 140 6.37 11.85 8.86
N ALA A 141 5.09 12.25 8.78
CA ALA A 141 4.04 11.48 8.11
C ALA A 141 4.41 11.11 6.66
N TRP A 142 5.18 11.94 5.96
CA TRP A 142 5.71 11.63 4.63
C TRP A 142 6.58 10.38 4.54
N VAL A 143 7.14 9.97 5.67
CA VAL A 143 7.98 8.78 5.78
C VAL A 143 7.28 7.68 6.57
N THR A 144 6.67 8.02 7.71
CA THR A 144 6.10 7.00 8.62
C THR A 144 4.94 6.25 8.02
N TYR A 145 4.14 6.89 7.16
CA TYR A 145 3.00 6.25 6.52
C TYR A 145 3.39 5.01 5.70
N GLN A 146 4.61 5.00 5.12
CA GLN A 146 5.16 3.91 4.30
C GLN A 146 5.41 2.62 5.11
N PHE A 147 5.44 2.72 6.43
CA PHE A 147 5.70 1.59 7.34
C PHE A 147 4.46 1.21 8.17
N THR A 148 3.39 1.99 8.08
CA THR A 148 2.14 1.77 8.81
C THR A 148 1.20 0.92 7.97
N HIS A 149 0.49 -0.04 8.61
CA HIS A 149 -0.42 -0.94 7.90
C HIS A 149 -1.74 -1.11 8.65
N PHE A 150 -2.83 -1.18 7.91
CA PHE A 150 -4.18 -1.28 8.46
C PHE A 150 -4.50 -2.69 8.98
N SER A 151 -4.03 -3.74 8.31
CA SER A 151 -4.33 -5.12 8.67
C SER A 151 -3.12 -6.04 8.48
N VAL A 152 -3.18 -7.22 9.11
CA VAL A 152 -2.16 -8.28 8.93
C VAL A 152 -2.01 -8.66 7.46
N MET A 153 -3.12 -8.79 6.72
CA MET A 153 -3.08 -9.18 5.31
C MET A 153 -2.46 -8.09 4.44
N HIS A 154 -2.76 -6.82 4.72
CA HIS A 154 -2.14 -5.67 4.06
C HIS A 154 -0.63 -5.62 4.34
N LEU A 155 -0.22 -5.83 5.58
CA LEU A 155 1.20 -5.96 5.94
C LEU A 155 1.86 -7.12 5.18
N LEU A 156 1.33 -8.34 5.28
CA LEU A 156 1.93 -9.53 4.67
C LEU A 156 2.09 -9.41 3.16
N SER A 157 1.10 -8.86 2.45
CA SER A 157 1.21 -8.62 1.01
C SER A 157 2.37 -7.68 0.69
N ASN A 158 2.50 -6.57 1.41
CA ASN A 158 3.62 -5.65 1.21
C ASN A 158 4.98 -6.28 1.56
N LEU A 159 5.07 -7.03 2.67
CA LEU A 159 6.31 -7.69 3.08
C LEU A 159 6.83 -8.68 2.04
N ILE A 160 5.93 -9.45 1.39
CA ILE A 160 6.30 -10.36 0.32
C ILE A 160 6.97 -9.60 -0.82
N PHE A 161 6.34 -8.53 -1.31
CA PHE A 161 6.89 -7.74 -2.40
C PHE A 161 8.18 -7.00 -2.00
N ILE A 162 8.25 -6.41 -0.81
CA ILE A 162 9.47 -5.79 -0.28
C ILE A 162 10.60 -6.81 -0.26
N PHE A 163 10.38 -7.96 0.38
CA PHE A 163 11.41 -8.98 0.52
C PHE A 163 11.92 -9.46 -0.85
N MET A 164 11.03 -9.77 -1.78
CA MET A 164 11.41 -10.28 -3.10
C MET A 164 12.13 -9.23 -3.94
N THR A 165 11.60 -8.00 -4.01
CA THR A 165 12.17 -6.93 -4.84
C THR A 165 13.50 -6.43 -4.29
N VAL A 166 13.59 -6.21 -2.98
CA VAL A 166 14.82 -5.71 -2.34
C VAL A 166 15.91 -6.78 -2.40
N SER A 167 15.60 -8.05 -2.07
CA SER A 167 16.58 -9.15 -2.18
C SER A 167 17.11 -9.35 -3.60
N TYR A 168 16.28 -9.08 -4.61
CA TYR A 168 16.72 -9.09 -6.00
C TYR A 168 17.67 -7.93 -6.29
N LEU A 169 17.31 -6.71 -5.85
CA LEU A 169 18.08 -5.50 -6.10
C LEU A 169 19.42 -5.47 -5.34
N GLU A 170 19.48 -6.02 -4.12
CA GLU A 170 20.72 -6.07 -3.31
C GLU A 170 21.87 -6.79 -4.01
N LYS A 171 21.56 -7.68 -4.95
CA LYS A 171 22.56 -8.39 -5.77
C LYS A 171 23.03 -7.58 -6.98
N LYS A 172 22.44 -6.41 -7.23
CA LYS A 172 22.58 -5.67 -8.49
C LYS A 172 23.00 -4.22 -8.32
N ILE A 173 22.53 -3.57 -7.27
CA ILE A 173 22.79 -2.15 -7.02
C ILE A 173 23.14 -1.91 -5.55
N SER A 174 23.70 -0.74 -5.27
CA SER A 174 24.07 -0.38 -3.90
C SER A 174 22.86 -0.24 -2.98
N PRO A 175 23.00 -0.54 -1.67
CA PRO A 175 21.95 -0.32 -0.67
C PRO A 175 21.43 1.11 -0.62
N PHE A 176 22.29 2.10 -0.92
CA PHE A 176 21.90 3.50 -1.01
C PHE A 176 20.80 3.74 -2.05
N TRP A 177 20.96 3.20 -3.26
CA TRP A 177 19.94 3.33 -4.30
C TRP A 177 18.64 2.63 -3.95
N ILE A 178 18.70 1.47 -3.32
CA ILE A 178 17.52 0.73 -2.89
C ILE A 178 16.73 1.54 -1.85
N ALA A 179 17.42 2.07 -0.84
CA ALA A 179 16.81 2.91 0.19
C ALA A 179 16.22 4.21 -0.41
N THR A 180 16.94 4.83 -1.35
CA THR A 180 16.47 6.01 -2.06
C THR A 180 15.18 5.72 -2.84
N VAL A 181 15.15 4.64 -3.62
CA VAL A 181 13.95 4.28 -4.40
C VAL A 181 12.77 3.96 -3.49
N TYR A 182 13.00 3.26 -2.37
CA TYR A 182 11.94 2.96 -1.41
C TYR A 182 11.38 4.25 -0.79
N LEU A 183 12.23 5.09 -0.21
CA LEU A 183 11.79 6.27 0.55
C LEU A 183 11.24 7.37 -0.37
N ILE A 184 11.95 7.72 -1.43
CA ILE A 184 11.52 8.75 -2.38
C ILE A 184 10.32 8.26 -3.20
N GLY A 185 10.30 6.97 -3.55
CA GLY A 185 9.15 6.34 -4.19
C GLY A 185 7.89 6.41 -3.34
N GLY A 186 8.03 6.17 -2.03
CA GLY A 186 6.94 6.37 -1.08
C GLY A 186 6.51 7.83 -1.02
N ILE A 187 7.43 8.80 -0.93
CA ILE A 187 7.08 10.23 -0.98
C ILE A 187 6.30 10.55 -2.26
N GLY A 188 6.73 10.03 -3.41
CA GLY A 188 6.01 10.16 -4.67
C GLY A 188 4.61 9.55 -4.63
N GLY A 189 4.46 8.40 -3.96
CA GLY A 189 3.15 7.80 -3.67
C GLY A 189 2.27 8.72 -2.85
N GLY A 190 2.81 9.32 -1.79
CA GLY A 190 2.11 10.32 -0.97
C GLY A 190 1.67 11.54 -1.76
N ILE A 191 2.52 12.05 -2.66
CA ILE A 191 2.16 13.16 -3.58
C ILE A 191 1.00 12.74 -4.47
N GLY A 192 1.06 11.55 -5.09
CA GLY A 192 -0.02 11.03 -5.91
C GLY A 192 -1.33 10.91 -5.15
N PHE A 193 -1.28 10.40 -3.91
CA PHE A 193 -2.44 10.36 -3.04
C PHE A 193 -3.04 11.75 -2.79
N LEU A 194 -2.23 12.71 -2.34
CA LEU A 194 -2.72 14.05 -2.00
C LEU A 194 -3.25 14.81 -3.22
N PHE A 195 -2.70 14.55 -4.41
CA PHE A 195 -3.16 15.19 -5.65
C PHE A 195 -4.58 14.76 -6.05
N PHE A 196 -4.94 13.50 -5.80
CA PHE A 196 -6.24 12.94 -6.14
C PHE A 196 -7.19 12.79 -4.96
N SER A 197 -6.76 13.16 -3.74
CA SER A 197 -7.60 13.06 -2.55
C SER A 197 -8.64 14.18 -2.51
N GLU A 198 -9.92 13.81 -2.56
CA GLU A 198 -11.03 14.75 -2.40
C GLU A 198 -11.42 14.96 -0.92
N SER A 199 -10.90 14.14 -0.01
CA SER A 199 -11.25 14.16 1.42
C SER A 199 -10.12 14.72 2.26
N SER A 200 -10.45 15.71 3.11
CA SER A 200 -9.52 16.30 4.08
C SER A 200 -9.26 15.43 5.31
N ASP A 201 -10.01 14.34 5.49
CA ASP A 201 -10.07 13.59 6.75
C ASP A 201 -9.37 12.24 6.69
N LEU A 202 -9.00 11.77 5.50
CA LEU A 202 -8.40 10.45 5.31
C LEU A 202 -6.89 10.53 5.22
N SER A 203 -6.25 9.51 5.77
CA SER A 203 -4.80 9.32 5.66
C SER A 203 -4.50 8.04 4.88
N VAL A 204 -3.55 8.13 3.94
CA VAL A 204 -2.97 6.92 3.34
C VAL A 204 -1.96 6.31 4.28
N ILE A 205 -1.95 4.98 4.34
CA ILE A 205 -0.96 4.15 5.05
C ILE A 205 -0.60 2.94 4.18
N GLY A 206 0.63 2.49 4.27
CA GLY A 206 1.12 1.30 3.57
C GLY A 206 2.39 1.53 2.76
N ALA A 207 3.18 0.48 2.62
CA ALA A 207 4.41 0.48 1.84
C ALA A 207 4.18 0.39 0.33
N SER A 208 2.94 0.25 -0.13
CA SER A 208 2.62 -0.12 -1.52
C SER A 208 3.08 0.91 -2.55
N GLY A 209 3.06 2.22 -2.24
CA GLY A 209 3.66 3.25 -3.08
C GLY A 209 5.17 3.06 -3.29
N SER A 210 5.89 2.73 -2.21
CA SER A 210 7.32 2.39 -2.25
C SER A 210 7.58 1.10 -3.04
N VAL A 211 6.71 0.09 -2.89
CA VAL A 211 6.78 -1.17 -3.66
C VAL A 211 6.58 -0.89 -5.15
N CYS A 212 5.59 -0.07 -5.52
CA CYS A 212 5.38 0.34 -6.91
C CYS A 212 6.60 1.04 -7.49
N ALA A 213 7.27 1.88 -6.69
CA ALA A 213 8.50 2.54 -7.12
C ALA A 213 9.65 1.54 -7.34
N LEU A 214 9.85 0.58 -6.42
CA LEU A 214 10.86 -0.48 -6.59
C LEU A 214 10.60 -1.32 -7.84
N LEU A 215 9.35 -1.74 -8.07
CA LEU A 215 8.97 -2.53 -9.24
C LEU A 215 9.19 -1.76 -10.55
N SER A 216 8.77 -0.51 -10.61
CA SER A 216 8.92 0.34 -11.78
C SER A 216 10.39 0.69 -12.06
N PHE A 217 11.19 0.91 -11.02
CA PHE A 217 12.64 1.06 -11.13
C PHE A 217 13.29 -0.18 -11.78
N ILE A 218 12.93 -1.40 -11.31
CA ILE A 218 13.42 -2.65 -11.92
C ILE A 218 13.09 -2.73 -13.40
N VAL A 219 11.87 -2.35 -13.79
CA VAL A 219 11.46 -2.36 -15.20
C VAL A 219 12.34 -1.48 -16.06
N VAL A 220 12.72 -0.29 -15.57
CA VAL A 220 13.61 0.61 -16.31
C VAL A 220 15.02 0.05 -16.44
N ILE A 221 15.62 -0.40 -15.31
CA ILE A 221 17.02 -0.85 -15.33
C ILE A 221 17.21 -2.23 -15.96
N LYS A 222 16.13 -3.01 -16.11
CA LYS A 222 16.15 -4.39 -16.63
C LYS A 222 15.15 -4.64 -17.77
N LYS A 223 14.72 -3.60 -18.48
CA LYS A 223 13.61 -3.68 -19.44
C LYS A 223 13.77 -4.78 -20.51
N ASN A 224 14.99 -5.07 -20.95
CA ASN A 224 15.29 -6.04 -22.02
C ASN A 224 15.83 -7.36 -21.49
N THR A 225 15.86 -7.59 -20.17
CA THR A 225 16.41 -8.81 -19.58
C THR A 225 15.32 -9.71 -19.03
N LEU A 226 15.54 -11.01 -19.17
CA LEU A 226 14.73 -12.00 -18.49
C LEU A 226 15.09 -12.01 -17.01
N MET A 227 14.08 -11.94 -16.16
CA MET A 227 14.21 -12.05 -14.70
C MET A 227 13.67 -13.38 -14.22
N PRO A 228 14.27 -13.98 -13.21
CA PRO A 228 13.64 -15.11 -12.53
C PRO A 228 12.37 -14.65 -11.81
N TRP A 229 11.32 -15.43 -11.96
CA TRP A 229 10.06 -15.29 -11.25
C TRP A 229 9.79 -16.56 -10.51
N THR A 230 9.66 -16.49 -9.21
CA THR A 230 9.26 -17.63 -8.40
C THR A 230 7.74 -17.78 -8.46
N TYR A 231 7.27 -18.97 -8.80
CA TYR A 231 5.86 -19.32 -8.73
C TYR A 231 5.58 -20.29 -7.59
N PHE A 232 4.40 -20.15 -7.00
CA PHE A 232 3.85 -21.07 -6.01
C PHE A 232 2.38 -21.32 -6.34
N ILE A 233 2.07 -22.55 -6.74
CA ILE A 233 0.72 -22.90 -7.20
C ILE A 233 -0.10 -23.48 -6.06
N ALA A 234 0.47 -24.39 -5.26
CA ALA A 234 -0.18 -24.99 -4.10
C ALA A 234 0.85 -25.72 -3.23
N PRO A 235 0.53 -26.13 -2.00
CA PRO A 235 1.39 -26.98 -1.19
C PRO A 235 1.35 -28.43 -1.69
N ILE A 236 1.73 -28.62 -2.96
CA ILE A 236 1.89 -29.93 -3.59
C ILE A 236 3.36 -30.14 -3.94
N PRO A 237 3.84 -31.40 -3.99
CA PRO A 237 5.18 -31.70 -4.45
C PRO A 237 5.43 -31.07 -5.81
N ASN A 238 6.54 -30.32 -5.95
CA ASN A 238 6.91 -29.56 -7.16
C ASN A 238 5.95 -28.42 -7.56
N GLY A 239 5.06 -27.98 -6.67
CA GLY A 239 4.15 -26.85 -6.90
C GLY A 239 4.83 -25.46 -6.85
N TYR A 240 6.16 -25.43 -6.73
CA TYR A 240 6.96 -24.20 -6.76
C TYR A 240 8.12 -24.33 -7.74
N GLY A 241 8.54 -23.20 -8.28
CA GLY A 241 9.67 -23.20 -9.21
C GLY A 241 9.98 -21.77 -9.70
N GLU A 242 10.83 -21.70 -10.70
CA GLU A 242 11.22 -20.45 -11.33
C GLU A 242 10.90 -20.50 -12.82
N ILE A 243 10.35 -19.40 -13.31
CA ILE A 243 10.22 -19.11 -14.74
C ILE A 243 10.96 -17.82 -15.03
N TYR A 244 11.47 -17.68 -16.26
CA TYR A 244 12.19 -16.48 -16.67
C TYR A 244 11.31 -15.65 -17.59
N LEU A 245 10.91 -14.47 -17.14
CA LEU A 245 10.03 -13.57 -17.86
C LEU A 245 10.67 -12.17 -17.97
N PRO A 246 10.33 -11.40 -19.02
CA PRO A 246 10.79 -10.03 -19.14
C PRO A 246 10.35 -9.16 -17.94
N ALA A 247 11.24 -8.27 -17.49
CA ALA A 247 10.98 -7.40 -16.35
C ALA A 247 9.72 -6.54 -16.55
N PHE A 248 9.41 -6.11 -17.77
CA PHE A 248 8.24 -5.27 -18.04
C PHE A 248 6.89 -5.96 -17.72
N LEU A 249 6.85 -7.29 -17.61
CA LEU A 249 5.63 -8.01 -17.22
C LEU A 249 5.28 -7.84 -15.72
N ILE A 250 6.19 -7.28 -14.92
CA ILE A 250 5.91 -6.93 -13.51
C ILE A 250 4.71 -6.00 -13.43
N PHE A 251 4.64 -4.98 -14.29
CA PHE A 251 3.56 -4.00 -14.27
C PHE A 251 2.16 -4.59 -14.45
N PRO A 252 1.89 -5.33 -15.55
CA PRO A 252 0.57 -5.91 -15.75
C PRO A 252 0.14 -6.82 -14.60
N ILE A 253 1.06 -7.61 -14.05
CA ILE A 253 0.74 -8.54 -12.95
C ILE A 253 0.39 -7.77 -11.68
N TYR A 254 1.15 -6.73 -11.34
CA TYR A 254 0.86 -5.90 -10.17
C TYR A 254 -0.44 -5.11 -10.36
N LEU A 255 -0.64 -4.50 -11.53
CA LEU A 255 -1.87 -3.79 -11.86
C LEU A 255 -3.10 -4.70 -11.88
N ILE A 256 -2.98 -5.95 -12.36
CA ILE A 256 -4.07 -6.92 -12.29
C ILE A 256 -4.38 -7.28 -10.84
N ALA A 257 -3.38 -7.47 -10.00
CA ALA A 257 -3.60 -7.73 -8.57
C ALA A 257 -4.30 -6.55 -7.90
N ASP A 258 -3.88 -5.34 -8.20
CA ASP A 258 -4.47 -4.10 -7.70
C ASP A 258 -5.90 -3.89 -8.22
N PHE A 259 -6.13 -4.15 -9.51
CA PHE A 259 -7.43 -4.05 -10.14
C PHE A 259 -8.40 -5.18 -9.70
N THR A 260 -7.90 -6.38 -9.41
CA THR A 260 -8.73 -7.45 -8.85
C THR A 260 -9.17 -7.13 -7.42
N SER A 261 -8.33 -6.49 -6.61
CA SER A 261 -8.75 -5.97 -5.30
C SER A 261 -9.88 -4.96 -5.46
N LEU A 262 -9.77 -4.04 -6.43
CA LEU A 262 -10.81 -3.07 -6.76
C LEU A 262 -12.15 -3.74 -7.15
N LEU A 263 -12.10 -4.86 -7.86
CA LEU A 263 -13.29 -5.56 -8.34
C LEU A 263 -13.90 -6.50 -7.28
N LEU A 264 -13.09 -7.06 -6.39
CA LEU A 264 -13.51 -8.07 -5.42
C LEU A 264 -13.84 -7.49 -4.04
N GLU A 265 -13.32 -6.32 -3.72
CA GLU A 265 -13.71 -5.62 -2.50
C GLU A 265 -15.08 -4.97 -2.73
N PRO A 266 -16.07 -5.24 -1.86
CA PRO A 266 -17.33 -4.50 -1.91
C PRO A 266 -16.97 -3.04 -1.75
N ALA A 267 -17.50 -2.19 -2.64
CA ALA A 267 -17.21 -0.78 -2.86
C ALA A 267 -16.91 0.02 -1.57
N GLY A 268 -15.82 -0.26 -0.97
CA GLY A 268 -15.23 0.48 0.14
C GLY A 268 -14.03 1.23 -0.42
N ILE A 269 -14.00 2.42 -0.21
CA ILE A 269 -13.24 3.58 -0.69
C ILE A 269 -11.74 3.47 -0.49
N GLU A 270 -11.24 2.49 0.25
CA GLU A 270 -9.80 2.27 0.41
C GLU A 270 -9.09 2.02 -0.93
N THR A 271 -9.80 1.47 -1.92
CA THR A 271 -9.22 1.07 -3.20
C THR A 271 -8.88 2.25 -4.11
N SER A 272 -9.76 3.24 -4.24
CA SER A 272 -9.49 4.41 -5.12
C SER A 272 -8.35 5.29 -4.60
N VAL A 273 -8.22 5.37 -3.29
CA VAL A 273 -7.15 6.12 -2.61
C VAL A 273 -5.79 5.44 -2.76
N ALA A 274 -5.75 4.11 -2.65
CA ALA A 274 -4.54 3.33 -2.86
C ALA A 274 -4.00 3.45 -4.29
N HIS A 275 -4.87 3.46 -5.31
CA HIS A 275 -4.45 3.57 -6.72
C HIS A 275 -3.67 4.83 -7.03
N SER A 276 -4.09 5.98 -6.52
CA SER A 276 -3.37 7.23 -6.73
C SER A 276 -1.97 7.23 -6.11
N ALA A 277 -1.82 6.62 -4.94
CA ALA A 277 -0.51 6.42 -4.33
C ALA A 277 0.38 5.46 -5.14
N HIS A 278 -0.21 4.40 -5.72
CA HIS A 278 0.52 3.47 -6.59
C HIS A 278 0.99 4.15 -7.88
N ILE A 279 0.16 5.00 -8.50
CA ILE A 279 0.55 5.79 -9.68
C ILE A 279 1.71 6.74 -9.34
N GLY A 280 1.61 7.48 -8.24
CA GLY A 280 2.67 8.38 -7.79
C GLY A 280 4.00 7.66 -7.54
N GLY A 281 3.96 6.52 -6.83
CA GLY A 281 5.11 5.66 -6.61
C GLY A 281 5.71 5.14 -7.92
N THR A 282 4.85 4.66 -8.83
CA THR A 282 5.26 4.17 -10.15
C THR A 282 6.00 5.24 -10.97
N ILE A 283 5.43 6.43 -11.09
CA ILE A 283 6.06 7.54 -11.85
C ILE A 283 7.42 7.88 -11.25
N THR A 284 7.48 7.95 -9.92
CA THR A 284 8.73 8.26 -9.21
C THR A 284 9.79 7.18 -9.43
N GLY A 285 9.42 5.91 -9.36
CA GLY A 285 10.35 4.80 -9.60
C GLY A 285 10.86 4.75 -11.04
N LEU A 286 10.00 5.04 -12.04
CA LEU A 286 10.43 5.20 -13.43
C LEU A 286 11.47 6.32 -13.57
N GLY A 287 11.20 7.50 -12.99
CA GLY A 287 12.12 8.63 -13.01
C GLY A 287 13.47 8.32 -12.35
N LEU A 288 13.45 7.69 -11.16
CA LEU A 288 14.67 7.28 -10.47
C LEU A 288 15.44 6.21 -11.26
N GLY A 289 14.75 5.30 -11.97
CA GLY A 289 15.39 4.32 -12.84
C GLY A 289 16.13 4.98 -14.01
N VAL A 290 15.52 5.99 -14.63
CA VAL A 290 16.19 6.78 -15.70
C VAL A 290 17.40 7.52 -15.13
N LEU A 291 17.27 8.17 -13.96
CA LEU A 291 18.39 8.85 -13.32
C LEU A 291 19.54 7.89 -12.99
N PHE A 292 19.23 6.70 -12.51
CA PHE A 292 20.23 5.67 -12.25
C PHE A 292 20.99 5.28 -13.53
N LEU A 293 20.29 5.04 -14.64
CA LEU A 293 20.91 4.69 -15.92
C LEU A 293 21.76 5.83 -16.48
N LEU A 294 21.32 7.08 -16.35
CA LEU A 294 22.11 8.25 -16.76
C LEU A 294 23.39 8.37 -15.92
N GLN A 295 23.29 8.20 -14.61
CA GLN A 295 24.47 8.21 -13.74
C GLN A 295 25.46 7.10 -14.11
N ASP A 296 24.97 5.89 -14.35
CA ASP A 296 25.79 4.74 -14.74
C ASP A 296 26.48 5.00 -16.10
N PHE A 297 25.73 5.56 -17.07
CA PHE A 297 26.28 5.95 -18.37
C PHE A 297 27.43 6.96 -18.24
N PHE A 298 27.23 8.08 -17.55
CA PHE A 298 28.29 9.10 -17.39
C PHE A 298 29.48 8.59 -16.58
N ARG A 299 29.25 7.70 -15.64
CA ARG A 299 30.34 7.07 -14.86
C ARG A 299 31.21 6.19 -15.74
N ARG A 300 30.60 5.36 -16.63
CA ARG A 300 31.33 4.52 -17.57
C ARG A 300 32.11 5.36 -18.58
N GLU A 301 31.53 6.44 -19.07
CA GLU A 301 32.19 7.37 -19.97
C GLU A 301 33.41 8.04 -19.29
N ALA A 302 33.26 8.52 -18.05
CA ALA A 302 34.34 9.09 -17.30
C ALA A 302 35.48 8.09 -17.01
N ALA A 303 35.16 6.83 -16.72
CA ALA A 303 36.14 5.76 -16.53
C ALA A 303 36.87 5.45 -17.86
N SER A 304 36.19 5.44 -19.00
CA SER A 304 36.81 5.23 -20.31
C SER A 304 37.79 6.34 -20.71
N HIS A 305 37.63 7.54 -20.16
CA HIS A 305 38.52 8.68 -20.32
C HIS A 305 39.62 8.79 -19.24
N GLY A 306 39.77 7.79 -18.39
CA GLY A 306 40.83 7.73 -17.35
C GLY A 306 40.66 8.72 -16.20
N VAL A 307 39.46 9.25 -15.97
CA VAL A 307 39.17 10.22 -14.91
C VAL A 307 38.97 9.52 -13.55
N PHE A 308 38.63 8.21 -13.54
CA PHE A 308 38.45 7.41 -12.31
C PHE A 308 39.18 6.06 -12.46
N SER A 309 39.78 5.56 -11.36
CA SER A 309 40.34 4.21 -11.28
C SER A 309 39.26 3.17 -10.96
N ASP A 310 39.41 1.94 -11.50
CA ASP A 310 38.45 0.82 -11.41
C ASP A 310 38.22 0.26 -9.97
N ASP A 311 38.73 0.91 -8.91
CA ASP A 311 38.77 0.36 -7.55
C ASP A 311 37.47 0.53 -6.72
N ASP A 312 36.43 1.15 -7.26
CA ASP A 312 35.19 1.45 -6.53
C ASP A 312 34.09 0.37 -6.60
N GLY A 313 34.46 -0.89 -6.69
CA GLY A 313 33.66 -2.05 -6.22
C GLY A 313 32.23 -2.24 -6.76
N PHE A 314 31.90 -1.72 -7.92
CA PHE A 314 30.63 -2.01 -8.59
C PHE A 314 30.79 -3.08 -9.66
N ASN A 315 30.31 -4.29 -9.38
CA ASN A 315 30.22 -5.37 -10.33
C ASN A 315 29.38 -4.92 -11.54
N GLU A 316 29.89 -5.21 -12.73
CA GLU A 316 29.22 -4.99 -14.00
C GLU A 316 27.79 -5.56 -13.96
N LEU A 317 26.83 -4.75 -14.40
CA LEU A 317 25.48 -5.23 -14.70
C LEU A 317 25.55 -6.11 -15.94
N PRO A 318 25.23 -7.41 -15.87
CA PRO A 318 25.14 -8.27 -17.05
C PRO A 318 23.99 -7.87 -17.98
#